data_288cbc9756af83d34c09f3dee5fce3dd
#
_entry.id   288cbc9756af83d34c09f3dee5fce3dd
#
_cell.length_a   1.000
_cell.length_b   1.000
_cell.length_c   1.000
_cell.angle_alpha   90.00
_cell.angle_beta   90.00
_cell.angle_gamma   90.00
#
_symmetry.space_group_name_H-M   'P 1'
#
loop_
_entity.id
_entity.type
_entity.pdbx_description
1 polymer ?
#
loop_
_entity_poly.entity_id
_entity_poly.type
_entity_poly.pdbx_seq_one_letter_code
_entity_poly.pdbx_strand_id
1 'polypeptide(L)'
;LELMSFVETNILPQYNNIESHHGLSKILNIIKQSLQLARVTAADINMAYTIAAYHDLGLNGPKAIHHITGGKILSKDARLLNWFSKEQITTMKEAIEDHRASMAHAPRSIYGCIIAESVRDLTLETVFKDTIAAIRQQYPNATKEEVFRYFKKHITAKYSVNGYIRLWIPNSNNAKGLSEIRRVIESEVELQNTFNHYFDL
;
A
#
# COMPACT_ATOMS: atom_id res chain seq x y z
N LEU A 1 17.68 15.09 -11.96
CA LEU A 1 18.81 14.13 -11.89
C LEU A 1 19.42 14.10 -10.48
N GLU A 2 19.70 15.24 -9.87
CA GLU A 2 20.33 15.31 -8.54
C GLU A 2 19.45 14.69 -7.43
N LEU A 3 18.13 14.94 -7.41
CA LEU A 3 17.22 14.37 -6.45
C LEU A 3 17.17 12.83 -6.54
N MET A 4 17.06 12.29 -7.75
CA MET A 4 17.04 10.84 -7.96
C MET A 4 18.35 10.20 -7.49
N SER A 5 19.49 10.78 -7.89
CA SER A 5 20.80 10.30 -7.44
C SER A 5 20.95 10.34 -5.92
N PHE A 6 20.45 11.40 -5.27
CA PHE A 6 20.44 11.50 -3.82
C PHE A 6 19.61 10.38 -3.17
N VAL A 7 18.39 10.15 -3.66
CA VAL A 7 17.49 9.12 -3.13
C VAL A 7 18.08 7.73 -3.34
N GLU A 8 18.58 7.43 -4.53
CA GLU A 8 19.18 6.13 -4.85
C GLU A 8 20.43 5.83 -4.02
N THR A 9 21.23 6.86 -3.70
CA THR A 9 22.48 6.68 -2.96
C THR A 9 22.28 6.71 -1.44
N ASN A 10 21.34 7.51 -0.92
CA ASN A 10 21.24 7.75 0.53
C ASN A 10 19.99 7.19 1.19
N ILE A 11 18.92 6.95 0.43
CA ILE A 11 17.62 6.57 0.98
C ILE A 11 17.32 5.10 0.70
N LEU A 12 17.33 4.69 -0.56
CA LEU A 12 17.00 3.31 -0.94
C LEU A 12 17.90 2.25 -0.26
N PRO A 13 19.23 2.46 -0.06
CA PRO A 13 20.06 1.48 0.63
C PRO A 13 19.65 1.22 2.09
N GLN A 14 18.92 2.13 2.74
CA GLN A 14 18.45 1.94 4.11
C GLN A 14 17.47 0.79 4.25
N TYR A 15 16.77 0.43 3.16
CA TYR A 15 15.85 -0.72 3.15
C TYR A 15 16.55 -2.07 3.27
N ASN A 16 17.86 -2.15 3.01
CA ASN A 16 18.64 -3.38 3.22
C ASN A 16 18.76 -3.77 4.70
N ASN A 17 18.56 -2.82 5.62
CA ASN A 17 18.62 -3.02 7.06
C ASN A 17 17.25 -3.24 7.70
N ILE A 18 16.18 -3.21 6.92
CA ILE A 18 14.82 -3.41 7.41
C ILE A 18 14.49 -4.90 7.28
N GLU A 19 14.41 -5.60 8.41
CA GLU A 19 13.91 -6.97 8.50
C GLU A 19 12.40 -7.01 8.24
N SER A 20 11.99 -6.74 7.02
CA SER A 20 10.59 -6.88 6.63
C SER A 20 10.53 -7.66 5.33
N HIS A 21 9.41 -8.35 5.10
CA HIS A 21 9.09 -8.96 3.81
C HIS A 21 9.00 -7.93 2.65
N HIS A 22 9.41 -6.70 2.91
CA HIS A 22 9.40 -5.55 2.02
C HIS A 22 10.81 -5.22 1.53
N GLY A 23 11.41 -6.15 0.76
CA GLY A 23 12.69 -5.91 0.12
C GLY A 23 12.67 -4.71 -0.85
N LEU A 24 13.85 -4.26 -1.25
CA LEU A 24 14.05 -3.14 -2.18
C LEU A 24 13.18 -3.24 -3.44
N SER A 25 12.95 -4.45 -3.97
CA SER A 25 12.11 -4.68 -5.15
C SER A 25 10.66 -4.20 -4.95
N LYS A 26 10.11 -4.37 -3.75
CA LYS A 26 8.76 -3.87 -3.42
C LYS A 26 8.73 -2.35 -3.40
N ILE A 27 9.73 -1.72 -2.79
CA ILE A 27 9.83 -0.25 -2.76
C ILE A 27 9.95 0.32 -4.18
N LEU A 28 10.76 -0.28 -5.04
CA LEU A 28 10.87 0.12 -6.44
C LEU A 28 9.54 -0.02 -7.20
N ASN A 29 8.77 -1.06 -6.94
CA ASN A 29 7.43 -1.20 -7.51
C ASN A 29 6.47 -0.11 -7.01
N ILE A 30 6.49 0.22 -5.72
CA ILE A 30 5.69 1.30 -5.14
C ILE A 30 6.07 2.65 -5.74
N ILE A 31 7.36 2.93 -5.93
CA ILE A 31 7.84 4.12 -6.64
C ILE A 31 7.25 4.16 -8.05
N LYS A 32 7.34 3.07 -8.81
CA LYS A 32 6.78 2.97 -10.16
C LYS A 32 5.28 3.28 -10.18
N GLN A 33 4.50 2.69 -9.27
CA GLN A 33 3.07 2.93 -9.15
C GLN A 33 2.77 4.40 -8.78
N SER A 34 3.51 4.96 -7.82
CA SER A 34 3.37 6.37 -7.42
C SER A 34 3.61 7.34 -8.58
N LEU A 35 4.64 7.07 -9.39
CA LEU A 35 4.95 7.90 -10.57
C LEU A 35 3.85 7.80 -11.64
N GLN A 36 3.26 6.63 -11.85
CA GLN A 36 2.14 6.44 -12.77
C GLN A 36 0.90 7.22 -12.30
N LEU A 37 0.56 7.11 -11.02
CA LEU A 37 -0.58 7.82 -10.44
C LEU A 37 -0.35 9.33 -10.41
N ALA A 38 0.86 9.81 -10.11
CA ALA A 38 1.21 11.23 -10.15
C ALA A 38 0.99 11.83 -11.54
N ARG A 39 1.35 11.10 -12.61
CA ARG A 39 1.13 11.56 -13.99
C ARG A 39 -0.34 11.72 -14.34
N VAL A 40 -1.18 10.76 -13.97
CA VAL A 40 -2.63 10.81 -14.29
C VAL A 40 -3.42 11.78 -13.41
N THR A 41 -2.86 12.16 -12.26
CA THR A 41 -3.47 13.13 -11.34
C THR A 41 -2.87 14.53 -11.44
N ALA A 42 -1.93 14.75 -12.37
CA ALA A 42 -1.17 15.99 -12.53
C ALA A 42 -0.46 16.45 -11.23
N ALA A 43 -0.07 15.51 -10.35
CA ALA A 43 0.70 15.79 -9.15
C ALA A 43 2.19 15.95 -9.47
N ASP A 44 2.92 16.65 -8.59
CA ASP A 44 4.37 16.80 -8.74
C ASP A 44 5.06 15.43 -8.62
N ILE A 45 5.77 15.06 -9.70
CA ILE A 45 6.43 13.76 -9.83
C ILE A 45 7.58 13.60 -8.82
N ASN A 46 8.30 14.69 -8.54
CA ASN A 46 9.43 14.65 -7.59
C ASN A 46 8.94 14.45 -6.16
N MET A 47 7.82 15.09 -5.78
CA MET A 47 7.19 14.87 -4.49
C MET A 47 6.67 13.43 -4.36
N ALA A 48 5.95 12.91 -5.37
CA ALA A 48 5.44 11.55 -5.36
C ALA A 48 6.56 10.50 -5.28
N TYR A 49 7.65 10.71 -6.02
CA TYR A 49 8.86 9.88 -5.98
C TYR A 49 9.47 9.85 -4.58
N THR A 50 9.66 11.01 -3.98
CA THR A 50 10.29 11.16 -2.66
C THR A 50 9.43 10.53 -1.57
N ILE A 51 8.11 10.76 -1.58
CA ILE A 51 7.17 10.14 -0.64
C ILE A 51 7.28 8.62 -0.72
N ALA A 52 7.23 8.05 -1.94
CA ALA A 52 7.32 6.60 -2.13
C ALA A 52 8.65 6.03 -1.64
N ALA A 53 9.76 6.76 -1.83
CA ALA A 53 11.07 6.33 -1.36
C ALA A 53 11.22 6.35 0.17
N TYR A 54 10.53 7.24 0.88
CA TYR A 54 10.65 7.41 2.34
C TYR A 54 9.57 6.67 3.15
N HIS A 55 8.44 6.29 2.55
CA HIS A 55 7.20 5.96 3.28
C HIS A 55 7.35 4.84 4.32
N ASP A 56 8.17 3.84 4.07
CA ASP A 56 8.37 2.67 4.93
C ASP A 56 9.69 2.70 5.73
N LEU A 57 10.47 3.78 5.69
CA LEU A 57 11.69 3.91 6.51
C LEU A 57 11.40 3.84 8.01
N GLY A 58 10.17 4.17 8.42
CA GLY A 58 9.70 4.02 9.78
C GLY A 58 9.62 2.58 10.28
N LEU A 59 9.71 1.58 9.40
CA LEU A 59 9.75 0.15 9.75
C LEU A 59 11.05 -0.28 10.46
N ASN A 60 12.06 0.58 10.53
CA ASN A 60 13.20 0.40 11.44
C ASN A 60 12.80 0.51 12.92
N GLY A 61 11.59 0.99 13.22
CA GLY A 61 10.99 1.08 14.54
C GLY A 61 9.70 0.27 14.66
N PRO A 62 8.86 0.57 15.67
CA PRO A 62 7.62 -0.17 15.89
C PRO A 62 6.66 -0.09 14.69
N LYS A 63 6.27 -1.26 14.17
CA LYS A 63 5.39 -1.38 12.99
C LYS A 63 4.04 -0.65 13.17
N ALA A 64 3.51 -0.58 14.38
CA ALA A 64 2.23 0.07 14.65
C ALA A 64 2.21 1.56 14.28
N ILE A 65 3.35 2.24 14.40
CA ILE A 65 3.51 3.69 14.17
C ILE A 65 4.50 4.02 13.05
N HIS A 66 4.83 3.05 12.17
CA HIS A 66 5.83 3.26 11.13
C HIS A 66 5.52 4.45 10.21
N HIS A 67 4.24 4.71 9.91
CA HIS A 67 3.79 5.84 9.11
C HIS A 67 4.11 7.19 9.77
N ILE A 68 3.93 7.31 11.10
CA ILE A 68 4.31 8.51 11.86
C ILE A 68 5.83 8.66 11.88
N THR A 69 6.54 7.57 12.16
CA THR A 69 8.02 7.56 12.18
C THR A 69 8.60 7.88 10.80
N GLY A 70 8.03 7.30 9.73
CA GLY A 70 8.43 7.60 8.34
C GLY A 70 8.24 9.07 7.97
N GLY A 71 7.09 9.64 8.32
CA GLY A 71 6.83 11.07 8.14
C GLY A 71 7.83 11.96 8.90
N LYS A 72 8.20 11.58 10.13
CA LYS A 72 9.23 12.28 10.90
C LYS A 72 10.62 12.17 10.27
N ILE A 73 10.99 11.00 9.76
CA ILE A 73 12.28 10.80 9.08
C ILE A 73 12.36 11.73 7.87
N LEU A 74 11.33 11.74 7.02
CA LEU A 74 11.30 12.65 5.86
C LEU A 74 11.42 14.11 6.29
N SER A 75 10.58 14.57 7.21
CA SER A 75 10.52 15.99 7.60
C SER A 75 11.77 16.50 8.30
N LYS A 76 12.58 15.61 8.90
CA LYS A 76 13.84 15.95 9.56
C LYS A 76 15.05 15.91 8.64
N ASP A 77 14.91 15.38 7.42
CA ASP A 77 16.00 15.36 6.46
C ASP A 77 16.18 16.74 5.82
N ALA A 78 17.05 17.55 6.42
CA ALA A 78 17.31 18.91 5.98
C ALA A 78 17.83 18.99 4.53
N ARG A 79 18.39 17.91 3.97
CA ARG A 79 18.89 17.86 2.59
C ARG A 79 17.77 18.02 1.57
N LEU A 80 16.54 17.66 1.92
CA LEU A 80 15.36 17.82 1.06
C LEU A 80 15.04 19.29 0.76
N LEU A 81 15.50 20.23 1.59
CA LEU A 81 15.38 21.67 1.34
C LEU A 81 16.14 22.15 0.08
N ASN A 82 17.02 21.33 -0.48
CA ASN A 82 17.65 21.62 -1.76
C ASN A 82 16.67 21.53 -2.96
N TRP A 83 15.56 20.83 -2.81
CA TRP A 83 14.59 20.58 -3.89
C TRP A 83 13.16 20.99 -3.54
N PHE A 84 12.83 21.08 -2.26
CA PHE A 84 11.45 21.30 -1.82
C PHE A 84 11.36 22.44 -0.80
N SER A 85 10.25 23.19 -0.86
CA SER A 85 9.92 24.16 0.18
C SER A 85 9.50 23.46 1.49
N LYS A 86 9.47 24.20 2.58
CA LYS A 86 9.01 23.70 3.87
C LYS A 86 7.56 23.21 3.82
N GLU A 87 6.72 23.89 3.06
CA GLU A 87 5.31 23.55 2.82
C GLU A 87 5.19 22.23 2.06
N GLN A 88 6.00 22.04 1.03
CA GLN A 88 6.06 20.77 0.29
C GLN A 88 6.54 19.62 1.19
N ILE A 89 7.56 19.83 2.02
CA ILE A 89 8.04 18.84 2.98
C ILE A 89 6.94 18.48 3.99
N THR A 90 6.18 19.46 4.47
CA THR A 90 5.02 19.21 5.35
C THR A 90 3.96 18.35 4.64
N THR A 91 3.61 18.68 3.42
CA THR A 91 2.66 17.90 2.60
C THR A 91 3.14 16.47 2.38
N MET A 92 4.43 16.28 2.10
CA MET A 92 5.02 14.94 1.91
C MET A 92 5.02 14.13 3.22
N LYS A 93 5.34 14.76 4.35
CA LYS A 93 5.23 14.15 5.68
C LYS A 93 3.80 13.66 5.94
N GLU A 94 2.82 14.53 5.74
CA GLU A 94 1.40 14.22 5.94
C GLU A 94 0.92 13.09 5.02
N ALA A 95 1.40 13.04 3.78
CA ALA A 95 1.10 11.95 2.86
C ALA A 95 1.60 10.60 3.39
N ILE A 96 2.81 10.55 3.94
CA ILE A 96 3.34 9.32 4.56
C ILE A 96 2.50 8.93 5.79
N GLU A 97 2.11 9.88 6.62
CA GLU A 97 1.26 9.59 7.78
C GLU A 97 -0.11 9.01 7.39
N ASP A 98 -0.64 9.40 6.22
CA ASP A 98 -1.97 9.03 5.74
C ASP A 98 -2.03 7.71 4.95
N HIS A 99 -0.89 7.04 4.68
CA HIS A 99 -0.87 5.92 3.72
C HIS A 99 -1.48 4.61 4.22
N ARG A 100 -1.77 4.46 5.51
CA ARG A 100 -2.33 3.22 6.07
C ARG A 100 -3.78 2.98 5.66
N ALA A 101 -4.10 1.72 5.34
CA ALA A 101 -5.46 1.30 4.98
C ALA A 101 -6.49 1.50 6.11
N SER A 102 -6.02 1.47 7.37
CA SER A 102 -6.86 1.58 8.58
C SER A 102 -7.04 3.00 9.08
N MET A 103 -6.68 4.02 8.28
CA MET A 103 -6.91 5.41 8.67
C MET A 103 -8.40 5.73 8.77
N ALA A 104 -8.79 6.43 9.84
CA ALA A 104 -10.18 6.81 10.08
C ALA A 104 -10.66 7.97 9.21
N HIS A 105 -9.75 8.68 8.56
CA HIS A 105 -10.04 9.85 7.72
C HIS A 105 -9.45 9.68 6.31
N ALA A 106 -9.98 10.46 5.37
CA ALA A 106 -9.41 10.56 4.04
C ALA A 106 -7.99 11.14 4.10
N PRO A 107 -7.10 10.76 3.16
CA PRO A 107 -5.80 11.40 3.04
C PRO A 107 -5.95 12.92 2.86
N ARG A 108 -5.08 13.69 3.51
CA ARG A 108 -5.12 15.17 3.54
C ARG A 108 -4.77 15.82 2.22
N SER A 109 -4.15 15.09 1.29
CA SER A 109 -3.73 15.61 -0.01
C SER A 109 -3.80 14.54 -1.09
N ILE A 110 -3.71 14.96 -2.36
CA ILE A 110 -3.57 14.04 -3.50
C ILE A 110 -2.35 13.13 -3.34
N TYR A 111 -1.28 13.60 -2.73
CA TYR A 111 -0.07 12.80 -2.46
C TYR A 111 -0.34 11.68 -1.45
N GLY A 112 -1.13 11.95 -0.41
CA GLY A 112 -1.63 10.92 0.51
C GLY A 112 -2.48 9.86 -0.20
N CYS A 113 -3.35 10.28 -1.14
CA CYS A 113 -4.14 9.37 -1.99
C CYS A 113 -3.23 8.50 -2.87
N ILE A 114 -2.22 9.09 -3.50
CA ILE A 114 -1.27 8.40 -4.38
C ILE A 114 -0.51 7.32 -3.61
N ILE A 115 0.12 7.67 -2.49
CA ILE A 115 0.91 6.69 -1.74
C ILE A 115 0.03 5.63 -1.10
N ALA A 116 -1.13 5.98 -0.54
CA ALA A 116 -2.08 5.02 0.02
C ALA A 116 -2.55 3.99 -1.00
N GLU A 117 -2.66 4.37 -2.26
CA GLU A 117 -3.01 3.45 -3.35
C GLU A 117 -1.80 2.67 -3.87
N SER A 118 -0.64 3.31 -4.00
CA SER A 118 0.59 2.68 -4.54
C SER A 118 1.11 1.52 -3.69
N VAL A 119 0.84 1.52 -2.38
CA VAL A 119 1.25 0.44 -1.47
C VAL A 119 0.35 -0.79 -1.53
N ARG A 120 -0.72 -0.75 -2.34
CA ARG A 120 -1.72 -1.83 -2.47
C ARG A 120 -1.66 -2.44 -3.85
N ASP A 121 -1.87 -3.75 -3.88
CA ASP A 121 -2.21 -4.50 -5.10
C ASP A 121 -3.56 -5.16 -4.87
N LEU A 122 -4.60 -4.62 -5.54
CA LEU A 122 -5.97 -5.10 -5.46
C LEU A 122 -6.37 -5.94 -6.67
N THR A 123 -5.41 -6.64 -7.30
CA THR A 123 -5.77 -7.70 -8.23
C THR A 123 -6.46 -8.83 -7.49
N LEU A 124 -7.46 -9.44 -8.13
CA LEU A 124 -8.21 -10.57 -7.55
C LEU A 124 -7.26 -11.68 -7.08
N GLU A 125 -6.31 -12.04 -7.94
CA GLU A 125 -5.30 -13.07 -7.66
C GLU A 125 -4.50 -12.76 -6.41
N THR A 126 -3.88 -11.58 -6.34
CA THR A 126 -3.05 -11.18 -5.19
C THR A 126 -3.86 -11.17 -3.90
N VAL A 127 -5.04 -10.56 -3.92
CA VAL A 127 -5.89 -10.46 -2.72
C VAL A 127 -6.31 -11.84 -2.22
N PHE A 128 -6.68 -12.75 -3.11
CA PHE A 128 -7.11 -14.10 -2.71
C PHE A 128 -5.93 -14.92 -2.21
N LYS A 129 -4.83 -14.98 -2.96
CA LYS A 129 -3.63 -15.74 -2.56
C LYS A 129 -3.06 -15.26 -1.22
N ASP A 130 -2.87 -13.95 -1.05
CA ASP A 130 -2.30 -13.39 0.18
C ASP A 130 -3.21 -13.63 1.38
N THR A 131 -4.54 -13.49 1.20
CA THR A 131 -5.50 -13.72 2.28
C THR A 131 -5.53 -15.19 2.69
N ILE A 132 -5.55 -16.11 1.73
CA ILE A 132 -5.50 -17.57 1.99
C ILE A 132 -4.20 -17.92 2.71
N ALA A 133 -3.06 -17.44 2.22
CA ALA A 133 -1.75 -17.71 2.81
C ALA A 133 -1.67 -17.20 4.27
N ALA A 134 -2.14 -15.98 4.53
CA ALA A 134 -2.17 -15.41 5.88
C ALA A 134 -3.05 -16.23 6.84
N ILE A 135 -4.22 -16.70 6.39
CA ILE A 135 -5.12 -17.53 7.21
C ILE A 135 -4.48 -18.89 7.50
N ARG A 136 -3.87 -19.53 6.49
CA ARG A 136 -3.18 -20.83 6.68
C ARG A 136 -2.00 -20.70 7.64
N GLN A 137 -1.27 -19.59 7.59
CA GLN A 137 -0.18 -19.32 8.53
C GLN A 137 -0.71 -19.13 9.97
N GLN A 138 -1.83 -18.43 10.12
CA GLN A 138 -2.44 -18.17 11.43
C GLN A 138 -3.10 -19.42 12.01
N TYR A 139 -3.68 -20.28 11.16
CA TYR A 139 -4.40 -21.49 11.53
C TYR A 139 -3.87 -22.72 10.77
N PRO A 140 -2.66 -23.20 11.10
CA PRO A 140 -1.97 -24.24 10.31
C PRO A 140 -2.68 -25.59 10.27
N ASN A 141 -3.57 -25.87 11.22
CA ASN A 141 -4.33 -27.12 11.31
C ASN A 141 -5.80 -26.98 10.85
N ALA A 142 -6.20 -25.82 10.31
CA ALA A 142 -7.57 -25.61 9.85
C ALA A 142 -7.87 -26.43 8.58
N THR A 143 -9.07 -27.01 8.53
CA THR A 143 -9.57 -27.66 7.32
C THR A 143 -9.82 -26.61 6.21
N LYS A 144 -9.98 -27.08 4.95
CA LYS A 144 -10.29 -26.19 3.83
C LYS A 144 -11.58 -25.38 4.06
N GLU A 145 -12.59 -26.02 4.66
CA GLU A 145 -13.88 -25.41 5.01
C GLU A 145 -13.71 -24.32 6.08
N GLU A 146 -12.87 -24.56 7.06
CA GLU A 146 -12.56 -23.57 8.10
C GLU A 146 -11.77 -22.38 7.53
N VAL A 147 -10.78 -22.65 6.68
CA VAL A 147 -10.03 -21.60 5.97
C VAL A 147 -10.97 -20.76 5.11
N PHE A 148 -11.91 -21.40 4.38
CA PHE A 148 -12.90 -20.68 3.59
C PHE A 148 -13.81 -19.79 4.46
N ARG A 149 -14.26 -20.26 5.60
CA ARG A 149 -15.08 -19.48 6.53
C ARG A 149 -14.34 -18.25 7.04
N TYR A 150 -13.08 -18.39 7.44
CA TYR A 150 -12.23 -17.25 7.86
C TYR A 150 -11.96 -16.30 6.69
N PHE A 151 -11.65 -16.85 5.52
CA PHE A 151 -11.44 -16.10 4.29
C PHE A 151 -12.67 -15.26 3.93
N LYS A 152 -13.84 -15.86 3.85
CA LYS A 152 -15.10 -15.17 3.52
C LYS A 152 -15.37 -14.04 4.50
N LYS A 153 -15.21 -14.28 5.81
CA LYS A 153 -15.38 -13.24 6.83
C LYS A 153 -14.41 -12.07 6.60
N HIS A 154 -13.14 -12.36 6.38
CA HIS A 154 -12.10 -11.34 6.19
C HIS A 154 -12.34 -10.52 4.92
N ILE A 155 -12.54 -11.21 3.79
CA ILE A 155 -12.65 -10.55 2.48
C ILE A 155 -13.91 -9.69 2.39
N THR A 156 -15.02 -10.16 2.98
CA THR A 156 -16.26 -9.38 3.05
C THR A 156 -16.10 -8.14 3.91
N ALA A 157 -15.53 -8.27 5.11
CA ALA A 157 -15.32 -7.14 6.01
C ALA A 157 -14.40 -6.07 5.42
N LYS A 158 -13.43 -6.48 4.62
CA LYS A 158 -12.41 -5.56 4.07
C LYS A 158 -12.78 -4.99 2.71
N TYR A 159 -13.26 -5.81 1.77
CA TYR A 159 -13.35 -5.47 0.36
C TYR A 159 -14.78 -5.35 -0.18
N SER A 160 -15.82 -5.80 0.52
CA SER A 160 -17.20 -5.63 0.05
C SER A 160 -17.57 -4.16 -0.15
N VAL A 161 -18.73 -3.90 -0.71
CA VAL A 161 -19.25 -2.52 -0.90
C VAL A 161 -19.29 -1.77 0.44
N ASN A 162 -19.63 -2.46 1.53
CA ASN A 162 -19.63 -1.93 2.90
C ASN A 162 -18.33 -2.18 3.65
N GLY A 163 -17.31 -2.75 3.00
CA GLY A 163 -16.00 -3.00 3.59
C GLY A 163 -15.23 -1.73 3.91
N TYR A 164 -14.17 -1.84 4.73
CA TYR A 164 -13.42 -0.67 5.17
C TYR A 164 -12.37 -0.16 4.17
N ILE A 165 -12.04 -0.92 3.10
CA ILE A 165 -11.12 -0.43 2.05
C ILE A 165 -11.75 0.74 1.32
N ARG A 166 -10.98 1.81 1.22
CA ARG A 166 -11.33 3.01 0.43
C ARG A 166 -10.23 3.29 -0.58
N LEU A 167 -10.63 3.67 -1.79
CA LEU A 167 -9.76 4.19 -2.84
C LEU A 167 -10.21 5.62 -3.17
N TRP A 168 -9.21 6.45 -3.50
CA TRP A 168 -9.41 7.88 -3.67
C TRP A 168 -9.15 8.35 -5.10
N ILE A 169 -8.54 7.49 -5.94
CA ILE A 169 -8.20 7.81 -7.33
C ILE A 169 -9.12 6.99 -8.25
N PRO A 170 -10.10 7.65 -8.91
CA PRO A 170 -11.02 6.98 -9.82
C PRO A 170 -10.29 6.32 -11.00
N ASN A 171 -10.83 5.19 -11.49
CA ASN A 171 -10.37 4.49 -12.69
C ASN A 171 -8.92 3.95 -12.62
N SER A 172 -8.30 3.94 -11.44
CA SER A 172 -7.01 3.30 -11.25
C SER A 172 -7.10 1.77 -11.46
N ASN A 173 -5.96 1.11 -11.62
CA ASN A 173 -5.92 -0.34 -11.69
C ASN A 173 -6.48 -0.99 -10.42
N ASN A 174 -6.21 -0.40 -9.25
CA ASN A 174 -6.78 -0.88 -7.99
C ASN A 174 -8.30 -0.67 -7.92
N ALA A 175 -8.84 0.42 -8.49
CA ALA A 175 -10.29 0.62 -8.57
C ALA A 175 -10.97 -0.45 -9.41
N LYS A 176 -10.36 -0.84 -10.53
CA LYS A 176 -10.84 -1.93 -11.39
C LYS A 176 -10.77 -3.28 -10.65
N GLY A 177 -9.64 -3.59 -10.03
CA GLY A 177 -9.46 -4.81 -9.25
C GLY A 177 -10.44 -4.91 -8.08
N LEU A 178 -10.68 -3.81 -7.35
CA LEU A 178 -11.67 -3.77 -6.28
C LEU A 178 -13.09 -4.00 -6.78
N SER A 179 -13.45 -3.46 -7.95
CA SER A 179 -14.74 -3.74 -8.58
C SER A 179 -14.91 -5.24 -8.91
N GLU A 180 -13.86 -5.88 -9.42
CA GLU A 180 -13.88 -7.32 -9.71
C GLU A 180 -14.01 -8.15 -8.43
N ILE A 181 -13.26 -7.84 -7.39
CA ILE A 181 -13.37 -8.50 -6.08
C ILE A 181 -14.79 -8.38 -5.53
N ARG A 182 -15.40 -7.19 -5.59
CA ARG A 182 -16.79 -6.95 -5.13
C ARG A 182 -17.79 -7.79 -5.89
N ARG A 183 -17.66 -7.87 -7.21
CA ARG A 183 -18.52 -8.72 -8.04
C ARG A 183 -18.44 -10.20 -7.61
N VAL A 184 -17.24 -10.70 -7.34
CA VAL A 184 -17.04 -12.07 -6.86
C VAL A 184 -17.64 -12.28 -5.47
N ILE A 185 -17.50 -11.31 -4.56
CA ILE A 185 -18.07 -11.40 -3.20
C ILE A 185 -19.61 -11.45 -3.22
N GLU A 186 -20.26 -10.79 -4.17
CA GLU A 186 -21.72 -10.77 -4.30
C GLU A 186 -22.33 -12.13 -4.67
N SER A 187 -21.55 -13.02 -5.28
CA SER A 187 -21.98 -14.37 -5.66
C SER A 187 -21.30 -15.42 -4.78
N GLU A 188 -22.06 -16.10 -3.91
CA GLU A 188 -21.55 -17.19 -3.07
C GLU A 188 -20.86 -18.29 -3.89
N VAL A 189 -21.45 -18.64 -5.03
CA VAL A 189 -20.92 -19.68 -5.94
C VAL A 189 -19.60 -19.23 -6.56
N GLU A 190 -19.54 -18.01 -7.07
CA GLU A 190 -18.29 -17.47 -7.64
C GLU A 190 -17.19 -17.34 -6.57
N LEU A 191 -17.55 -16.85 -5.37
CA LEU A 191 -16.61 -16.71 -4.26
C LEU A 191 -16.00 -18.07 -3.87
N GLN A 192 -16.84 -19.10 -3.74
CA GLN A 192 -16.38 -20.45 -3.42
C GLN A 192 -15.50 -21.04 -4.53
N ASN A 193 -15.91 -20.89 -5.79
CA ASN A 193 -15.15 -21.41 -6.94
C ASN A 193 -13.79 -20.70 -7.07
N THR A 194 -13.76 -19.36 -6.92
CA THR A 194 -12.54 -18.59 -6.99
C THR A 194 -11.60 -18.90 -5.81
N PHE A 195 -12.15 -19.05 -4.60
CA PHE A 195 -11.39 -19.50 -3.43
C PHE A 195 -10.75 -20.87 -3.70
N ASN A 196 -11.54 -21.85 -4.17
CA ASN A 196 -11.04 -23.20 -4.46
C ASN A 196 -9.90 -23.18 -5.48
N HIS A 197 -10.04 -22.39 -6.53
CA HIS A 197 -9.00 -22.23 -7.54
C HIS A 197 -7.66 -21.79 -6.93
N TYR A 198 -7.67 -20.74 -6.10
CA TYR A 198 -6.44 -20.22 -5.50
C TYR A 198 -5.96 -20.99 -4.26
N PHE A 199 -6.84 -21.75 -3.61
CA PHE A 199 -6.46 -22.58 -2.47
C PHE A 199 -5.68 -23.82 -2.90
N ASP A 200 -6.01 -24.37 -4.06
CA ASP A 200 -5.45 -25.62 -4.59
C ASP A 200 -4.18 -25.39 -5.46
N LEU A 201 -3.79 -24.11 -5.70
CA LEU A 201 -2.53 -23.74 -6.34
C LEU A 201 -1.37 -23.71 -5.33
#